data_11d62de2727d68c50d32848295a0edbb
#
_entry.id   11d62de2727d68c50d32848295a0edbb
#
_cell.length_a   1.000
_cell.length_b   1.000
_cell.length_c   1.000
_cell.angle_alpha   90.00
_cell.angle_beta   90.00
_cell.angle_gamma   90.00
#
_symmetry.space_group_name_H-M   'P 1'
#
loop_
_entity.id
_entity.type
_entity.pdbx_description
1 polymer ?
#
loop_
_entity_poly.entity_id
_entity_poly.type
_entity_poly.pdbx_seq_one_letter_code
_entity_poly.pdbx_strand_id
1 'polypeptide(L)'
;IEQALREGKITLGLIEGTAHQSTLHYTPFMRDELVVVAHTGSSLAAYDEISLEQLRTLPLVLRENGSGTLDVVEAALAEHQVKLSQLNVVLQMGSTESIKLFLENSEALGIVSIRAVTRELMSGRLKVIEVEGFRAERMFAFAEPQGQNGGVEESFIRYACQNWR
;
A
#
# COMPACT_ATOMS: atom_id res chain seq x y z
N ILE A 1 13.02 -10.01 -1.40
CA ILE A 1 12.36 -11.29 -1.03
C ILE A 1 12.59 -12.31 -2.13
N GLU A 2 12.20 -12.07 -3.39
CA GLU A 2 12.31 -13.02 -4.50
C GLU A 2 13.75 -13.49 -4.74
N GLN A 3 14.73 -12.60 -4.65
CA GLN A 3 16.15 -12.97 -4.74
C GLN A 3 16.56 -13.93 -3.60
N ALA A 4 16.12 -13.66 -2.38
CA ALA A 4 16.42 -14.52 -1.23
C ALA A 4 15.76 -15.90 -1.35
N LEU A 5 14.56 -15.99 -1.95
CA LEU A 5 13.91 -17.27 -2.28
C LEU A 5 14.73 -18.06 -3.32
N ARG A 6 15.20 -17.41 -4.39
CA ARG A 6 16.02 -18.05 -5.42
C ARG A 6 17.38 -18.52 -4.91
N GLU A 7 17.96 -17.78 -3.99
CA GLU A 7 19.24 -18.13 -3.35
C GLU A 7 19.08 -19.15 -2.23
N GLY A 8 17.84 -19.62 -1.95
CA GLY A 8 17.55 -20.56 -0.86
C GLY A 8 17.80 -20.01 0.55
N LYS A 9 17.89 -18.69 0.70
CA LYS A 9 18.07 -18.04 2.01
C LYS A 9 16.79 -18.04 2.84
N ILE A 10 15.64 -18.04 2.17
CA ILE A 10 14.31 -18.19 2.77
C ILE A 10 13.51 -19.18 1.92
N THR A 11 12.54 -19.85 2.52
CA THR A 11 11.68 -20.86 1.88
C THR A 11 10.30 -20.33 1.53
N LEU A 12 9.87 -19.25 2.20
CA LEU A 12 8.58 -18.59 1.99
C LEU A 12 8.74 -17.07 2.10
N GLY A 13 8.05 -16.34 1.25
CA GLY A 13 7.97 -14.89 1.29
C GLY A 13 6.55 -14.39 1.08
N LEU A 14 6.20 -13.24 1.64
CA LEU A 14 5.02 -12.48 1.29
C LEU A 14 5.45 -11.30 0.44
N ILE A 15 4.89 -11.17 -0.75
CA ILE A 15 5.25 -10.14 -1.71
C ILE A 15 4.04 -9.33 -2.16
N GLU A 16 4.31 -8.11 -2.60
CA GLU A 16 3.37 -7.26 -3.32
C GLU A 16 3.60 -7.38 -4.84
N GLY A 17 2.54 -7.32 -5.61
CA GLY A 17 2.63 -7.08 -7.05
C GLY A 17 2.33 -8.27 -7.93
N THR A 18 2.37 -7.99 -9.22
CA THR A 18 1.96 -8.88 -10.31
C THR A 18 3.14 -9.45 -11.10
N ALA A 19 4.36 -9.07 -10.79
CA ALA A 19 5.55 -9.58 -11.49
C ALA A 19 5.82 -11.01 -11.04
N HIS A 20 5.44 -11.97 -11.87
CA HIS A 20 5.67 -13.39 -11.62
C HIS A 20 6.97 -13.84 -12.28
N GLN A 21 7.88 -14.36 -11.47
CA GLN A 21 9.09 -15.02 -11.98
C GLN A 21 8.82 -16.53 -12.15
N SER A 22 9.18 -17.07 -13.31
CA SER A 22 8.91 -18.46 -13.69
C SER A 22 9.54 -19.53 -12.76
N THR A 23 10.48 -19.13 -11.90
CA THR A 23 11.18 -20.00 -10.94
C THR A 23 10.49 -20.08 -9.59
N LEU A 24 9.46 -19.28 -9.35
CA LEU A 24 8.72 -19.22 -8.09
C LEU A 24 7.26 -19.63 -8.31
N HIS A 25 6.66 -20.22 -7.31
CA HIS A 25 5.23 -20.47 -7.22
C HIS A 25 4.56 -19.36 -6.38
N TYR A 26 3.42 -18.84 -6.84
CA TYR A 26 2.72 -17.75 -6.18
C TYR A 26 1.31 -18.18 -5.80
N THR A 27 1.00 -18.02 -4.52
CA THR A 27 -0.35 -18.26 -3.99
C THR A 27 -0.99 -16.93 -3.61
N PRO A 28 -2.05 -16.46 -4.30
CA PRO A 28 -2.74 -15.23 -3.94
C PRO A 28 -3.25 -15.28 -2.50
N PHE A 29 -3.02 -14.20 -1.75
CA PHE A 29 -3.37 -14.14 -0.33
C PHE A 29 -4.47 -13.13 -0.04
N MET A 30 -4.21 -11.83 -0.22
CA MET A 30 -5.19 -10.81 0.07
C MET A 30 -5.08 -9.60 -0.85
N ARG A 31 -6.23 -8.95 -1.09
CA ARG A 31 -6.27 -7.63 -1.72
C ARG A 31 -6.10 -6.55 -0.67
N ASP A 32 -5.47 -5.48 -1.06
CA ASP A 32 -5.30 -4.27 -0.28
C ASP A 32 -5.50 -3.05 -1.18
N GLU A 33 -6.00 -1.99 -0.60
CA GLU A 33 -6.24 -0.73 -1.28
C GLU A 33 -5.46 0.38 -0.58
N LEU A 34 -4.83 1.23 -1.36
CA LEU A 34 -4.22 2.45 -0.85
C LEU A 34 -5.24 3.58 -0.95
N VAL A 35 -5.50 4.22 0.17
CA VAL A 35 -6.48 5.30 0.29
C VAL A 35 -5.80 6.60 0.66
N VAL A 36 -6.38 7.71 0.19
CA VAL A 36 -5.98 9.04 0.62
C VAL A 36 -6.66 9.34 1.94
N VAL A 37 -5.88 9.76 2.94
CA VAL A 37 -6.39 10.06 4.28
C VAL A 37 -5.91 11.42 4.77
N ALA A 38 -6.75 12.07 5.58
CA ALA A 38 -6.41 13.27 6.35
C ALA A 38 -6.70 13.07 7.83
N HIS A 39 -6.04 13.83 8.69
CA HIS A 39 -6.43 13.96 10.08
C HIS A 39 -7.78 14.67 10.19
N THR A 40 -8.71 14.18 11.02
CA THR A 40 -10.06 14.75 11.14
C THR A 40 -10.10 16.17 11.68
N GLY A 41 -9.05 16.60 12.38
CA GLY A 41 -8.88 17.98 12.84
C GLY A 41 -8.27 18.91 11.78
N SER A 42 -7.80 18.38 10.64
CA SER A 42 -7.26 19.18 9.53
C SER A 42 -8.38 19.85 8.74
N SER A 43 -8.09 21.01 8.15
CA SER A 43 -9.01 21.67 7.21
C SER A 43 -9.30 20.81 5.98
N LEU A 44 -8.38 19.91 5.62
CA LEU A 44 -8.53 18.97 4.51
C LEU A 44 -9.62 17.91 4.77
N ALA A 45 -9.95 17.62 6.02
CA ALA A 45 -11.04 16.71 6.37
C ALA A 45 -12.44 17.24 6.02
N ALA A 46 -12.55 18.49 5.62
CA ALA A 46 -13.80 19.05 5.10
C ALA A 46 -14.19 18.47 3.72
N TYR A 47 -13.21 17.90 3.00
CA TYR A 47 -13.50 17.22 1.74
C TYR A 47 -13.98 15.80 1.99
N ASP A 48 -15.03 15.37 1.29
CA ASP A 48 -15.42 13.96 1.17
C ASP A 48 -14.78 13.35 -0.08
N GLU A 49 -14.71 14.12 -1.15
CA GLU A 49 -14.14 13.75 -2.44
C GLU A 49 -13.36 14.93 -3.04
N ILE A 50 -12.28 14.63 -3.73
CA ILE A 50 -11.48 15.61 -4.49
C ILE A 50 -11.18 15.06 -5.89
N SER A 51 -10.93 15.96 -6.84
CA SER A 51 -10.44 15.59 -8.15
C SER A 51 -8.95 15.25 -8.11
N LEU A 52 -8.46 14.53 -9.13
CA LEU A 52 -7.04 14.26 -9.28
C LEU A 52 -6.20 15.55 -9.44
N GLU A 53 -6.78 16.58 -10.06
CA GLU A 53 -6.14 17.91 -10.17
C GLU A 53 -5.98 18.57 -8.80
N GLN A 54 -6.98 18.47 -7.93
CA GLN A 54 -6.85 18.96 -6.55
C GLN A 54 -5.79 18.16 -5.77
N LEU A 55 -5.76 16.83 -5.92
CA LEU A 55 -4.74 15.98 -5.28
C LEU A 55 -3.32 16.43 -5.63
N ARG A 56 -3.09 16.88 -6.87
CA ARG A 56 -1.77 17.35 -7.34
C ARG A 56 -1.30 18.61 -6.61
N THR A 57 -2.22 19.44 -6.13
CA THR A 57 -1.90 20.73 -5.50
C THR A 57 -1.83 20.66 -3.98
N LEU A 58 -2.55 19.74 -3.37
CA LEU A 58 -2.60 19.56 -1.93
C LEU A 58 -1.31 18.94 -1.38
N PRO A 59 -0.88 19.31 -0.16
CA PRO A 59 0.33 18.77 0.44
C PRO A 59 0.19 17.27 0.72
N LEU A 60 1.09 16.47 0.18
CA LEU A 60 1.10 15.01 0.28
C LEU A 60 2.30 14.49 1.04
N VAL A 61 2.05 13.50 1.89
CA VAL A 61 3.08 12.68 2.54
C VAL A 61 2.99 11.25 2.01
N LEU A 62 4.10 10.75 1.50
CA LEU A 62 4.16 9.45 0.84
C LEU A 62 5.23 8.58 1.48
N ARG A 63 5.24 7.31 1.09
CA ARG A 63 6.34 6.41 1.40
C ARG A 63 7.60 6.81 0.62
N GLU A 64 8.72 6.36 1.11
CA GLU A 64 10.04 6.55 0.51
C GLU A 64 10.20 5.85 -0.84
N ASN A 65 11.16 6.32 -1.63
CA ASN A 65 11.54 5.68 -2.89
C ASN A 65 11.98 4.23 -2.67
N GLY A 66 11.50 3.33 -3.52
CA GLY A 66 11.75 1.89 -3.44
C GLY A 66 10.81 1.14 -2.49
N SER A 67 9.79 1.80 -1.95
CA SER A 67 8.72 1.12 -1.23
C SER A 67 7.66 0.61 -2.22
N GLY A 68 7.22 -0.65 -2.06
CA GLY A 68 6.15 -1.21 -2.89
C GLY A 68 4.85 -0.39 -2.82
N THR A 69 4.58 0.28 -1.70
CA THR A 69 3.45 1.20 -1.58
C THR A 69 3.56 2.38 -2.55
N LEU A 70 4.76 2.98 -2.68
CA LEU A 70 4.97 4.07 -3.62
C LEU A 70 4.85 3.60 -5.07
N ASP A 71 5.38 2.40 -5.38
CA ASP A 71 5.29 1.81 -6.73
C ASP A 71 3.82 1.64 -7.17
N VAL A 72 2.94 1.22 -6.23
CA VAL A 72 1.49 1.08 -6.50
C VAL A 72 0.84 2.46 -6.74
N VAL A 73 1.22 3.48 -5.96
CA VAL A 73 0.73 4.85 -6.19
C VAL A 73 1.18 5.37 -7.56
N GLU A 74 2.44 5.18 -7.91
CA GLU A 74 2.97 5.59 -9.23
C GLU A 74 2.27 4.88 -10.38
N ALA A 75 2.00 3.58 -10.24
CA ALA A 75 1.27 2.82 -11.25
C ALA A 75 -0.17 3.36 -11.42
N ALA A 76 -0.89 3.61 -10.33
CA ALA A 76 -2.23 4.17 -10.37
C ALA A 76 -2.27 5.59 -10.99
N LEU A 77 -1.30 6.43 -10.67
CA LEU A 77 -1.16 7.77 -11.28
C LEU A 77 -0.88 7.68 -12.79
N ALA A 78 -0.06 6.71 -13.21
CA ALA A 78 0.31 6.52 -14.61
C ALA A 78 -0.89 6.17 -15.50
N GLU A 79 -1.92 5.50 -14.98
CA GLU A 79 -3.18 5.23 -15.68
C GLU A 79 -3.88 6.53 -16.09
N HIS A 80 -3.67 7.61 -15.33
CA HIS A 80 -4.19 8.96 -15.60
C HIS A 80 -3.15 9.89 -16.26
N GLN A 81 -2.02 9.35 -16.73
CA GLN A 81 -0.91 10.12 -17.32
C GLN A 81 -0.31 11.16 -16.35
N VAL A 82 -0.45 10.94 -15.05
CA VAL A 82 0.14 11.78 -13.99
C VAL A 82 1.42 11.13 -13.49
N LYS A 83 2.47 11.94 -13.32
CA LYS A 83 3.75 11.52 -12.74
C LYS A 83 3.82 11.97 -11.28
N LEU A 84 4.55 11.21 -10.46
CA LEU A 84 4.79 11.58 -9.05
C LEU A 84 5.38 12.98 -8.91
N SER A 85 6.26 13.38 -9.84
CA SER A 85 6.87 14.73 -9.87
C SER A 85 5.88 15.88 -10.09
N GLN A 86 4.65 15.59 -10.46
CA GLN A 86 3.58 16.58 -10.64
C GLN A 86 2.71 16.75 -9.39
N LEU A 87 2.95 15.95 -8.35
CA LEU A 87 2.28 16.05 -7.06
C LEU A 87 3.06 16.98 -6.13
N ASN A 88 2.35 17.64 -5.23
CA ASN A 88 2.95 18.44 -4.16
C ASN A 88 3.38 17.55 -2.99
N VAL A 89 4.41 16.72 -3.19
CA VAL A 89 4.95 15.85 -2.15
C VAL A 89 5.83 16.68 -1.22
N VAL A 90 5.32 16.93 -0.01
CA VAL A 90 6.03 17.74 1.00
C VAL A 90 6.98 16.91 1.85
N LEU A 91 6.74 15.61 1.98
CA LEU A 91 7.58 14.73 2.78
C LEU A 91 7.48 13.28 2.30
N GLN A 92 8.59 12.54 2.36
CA GLN A 92 8.63 11.08 2.20
C GLN A 92 9.12 10.43 3.49
N MET A 93 8.46 9.34 3.89
CA MET A 93 8.72 8.67 5.17
C MET A 93 8.93 7.17 5.01
N GLY A 94 9.83 6.60 5.81
CA GLY A 94 10.27 5.21 5.76
C GLY A 94 9.24 4.20 6.30
N SER A 95 8.10 4.63 6.84
CA SER A 95 7.07 3.73 7.33
C SER A 95 5.68 4.35 7.33
N THR A 96 4.65 3.52 7.20
CA THR A 96 3.25 3.94 7.34
C THR A 96 2.94 4.49 8.74
N GLU A 97 3.55 3.92 9.79
CA GLU A 97 3.36 4.42 11.16
C GLU A 97 3.87 5.86 11.32
N SER A 98 5.03 6.17 10.71
CA SER A 98 5.54 7.55 10.71
C SER A 98 4.61 8.51 9.97
N ILE A 99 4.02 8.09 8.84
CA ILE A 99 3.02 8.88 8.12
C ILE A 99 1.81 9.16 9.02
N LYS A 100 1.26 8.14 9.68
CA LYS A 100 0.11 8.30 10.59
C LYS A 100 0.38 9.32 11.69
N LEU A 101 1.52 9.20 12.36
CA LEU A 101 1.94 10.13 13.43
C LEU A 101 2.13 11.56 12.91
N PHE A 102 2.69 11.72 11.72
CA PHE A 102 2.86 13.03 11.10
C PHE A 102 1.51 13.68 10.78
N LEU A 103 0.57 12.91 10.24
CA LEU A 103 -0.76 13.42 9.88
C LEU A 103 -1.54 13.93 11.08
N GLU A 104 -1.36 13.37 12.27
CA GLU A 104 -2.06 13.81 13.49
C GLU A 104 -1.84 15.29 13.83
N ASN A 105 -0.76 15.90 13.35
CA ASN A 105 -0.41 17.29 13.62
C ASN A 105 -0.06 18.07 12.34
N SER A 106 -0.66 17.73 11.22
CA SER A 106 -0.34 18.37 9.95
C SER A 106 -1.59 18.68 9.11
N GLU A 107 -1.44 19.67 8.24
CA GLU A 107 -2.39 19.99 7.17
C GLU A 107 -1.94 19.30 5.87
N ALA A 108 -1.82 17.97 5.90
CA ALA A 108 -1.39 17.18 4.75
C ALA A 108 -2.27 15.94 4.56
N LEU A 109 -2.24 15.41 3.34
CA LEU A 109 -2.84 14.12 2.99
C LEU A 109 -1.75 13.04 3.01
N GLY A 110 -2.13 11.82 3.39
CA GLY A 110 -1.28 10.64 3.25
C GLY A 110 -1.91 9.63 2.30
N ILE A 111 -1.10 8.89 1.53
CA ILE A 111 -1.59 7.75 0.76
C ILE A 111 -1.04 6.49 1.41
N VAL A 112 -1.93 5.69 1.99
CA VAL A 112 -1.57 4.54 2.84
C VAL A 112 -2.56 3.38 2.66
N SER A 113 -2.15 2.17 3.05
CA SER A 113 -3.04 1.01 3.07
C SER A 113 -4.24 1.25 3.99
N ILE A 114 -5.45 0.97 3.49
CA ILE A 114 -6.69 1.02 4.28
C ILE A 114 -6.60 0.13 5.51
N ARG A 115 -5.92 -1.03 5.38
CA ARG A 115 -5.73 -1.98 6.48
C ARG A 115 -4.83 -1.43 7.58
N ALA A 116 -3.82 -0.63 7.21
CA ALA A 116 -2.89 -0.04 8.15
C ALA A 116 -3.50 1.10 8.98
N VAL A 117 -4.58 1.72 8.50
CA VAL A 117 -5.25 2.87 9.15
C VAL A 117 -6.61 2.51 9.74
N THR A 118 -7.01 1.23 9.74
CA THR A 118 -8.32 0.78 10.23
C THR A 118 -8.62 1.28 11.65
N ARG A 119 -7.64 1.25 12.56
CA ARG A 119 -7.81 1.72 13.94
C ARG A 119 -8.04 3.23 14.02
N GLU A 120 -7.32 4.00 13.24
CA GLU A 120 -7.42 5.45 13.15
C GLU A 120 -8.75 5.87 12.54
N LEU A 121 -9.24 5.15 11.53
CA LEU A 121 -10.56 5.38 10.93
C LEU A 121 -11.68 5.04 11.93
N MET A 122 -11.61 3.89 12.59
CA MET A 122 -12.61 3.49 13.59
C MET A 122 -12.66 4.43 14.80
N SER A 123 -11.52 4.99 15.20
CA SER A 123 -11.43 5.96 16.30
C SER A 123 -11.74 7.40 15.88
N GLY A 124 -12.02 7.64 14.60
CA GLY A 124 -12.30 8.97 14.06
C GLY A 124 -11.09 9.91 14.07
N ARG A 125 -9.86 9.41 14.16
CA ARG A 125 -8.65 10.23 14.07
C ARG A 125 -8.27 10.55 12.63
N LEU A 126 -8.47 9.62 11.73
CA LEU A 126 -8.29 9.81 10.29
C LEU A 126 -9.61 9.67 9.57
N LYS A 127 -9.71 10.29 8.41
CA LYS A 127 -10.82 10.22 7.47
C LYS A 127 -10.27 9.89 6.10
N VAL A 128 -10.94 9.00 5.37
CA VAL A 128 -10.67 8.76 3.95
C VAL A 128 -11.25 9.92 3.15
N ILE A 129 -10.50 10.36 2.16
CA ILE A 129 -10.93 11.33 1.15
C ILE A 129 -10.88 10.60 -0.19
N GLU A 130 -12.03 10.47 -0.82
CA GLU A 130 -12.12 9.85 -2.14
C GLU A 130 -11.43 10.74 -3.18
N VAL A 131 -10.80 10.11 -4.17
CA VAL A 131 -10.20 10.83 -5.29
C VAL A 131 -10.81 10.31 -6.58
N GLU A 132 -11.48 11.22 -7.30
CA GLU A 132 -12.22 10.88 -8.52
C GLU A 132 -11.33 10.13 -9.53
N GLY A 133 -11.76 8.91 -9.88
CA GLY A 133 -11.08 8.05 -10.84
C GLY A 133 -9.78 7.40 -10.35
N PHE A 134 -9.22 7.80 -9.23
CA PHE A 134 -7.98 7.23 -8.71
C PHE A 134 -8.26 5.95 -7.90
N ARG A 135 -7.64 4.84 -8.32
CA ARG A 135 -7.70 3.57 -7.61
C ARG A 135 -6.30 2.96 -7.53
N ALA A 136 -5.82 2.76 -6.34
CA ALA A 136 -4.50 2.19 -6.08
C ALA A 136 -4.66 0.86 -5.32
N GLU A 137 -4.89 -0.19 -6.07
CA GLU A 137 -5.08 -1.55 -5.54
C GLU A 137 -3.83 -2.40 -5.71
N ARG A 138 -3.61 -3.33 -4.79
CA ARG A 138 -2.55 -4.33 -4.87
C ARG A 138 -3.01 -5.69 -4.38
N MET A 139 -2.30 -6.72 -4.82
CA MET A 139 -2.47 -8.08 -4.37
C MET A 139 -1.23 -8.52 -3.62
N PHE A 140 -1.39 -8.99 -2.38
CA PHE A 140 -0.36 -9.74 -1.70
C PHE A 140 -0.43 -11.21 -2.10
N ALA A 141 0.72 -11.82 -2.32
CA ALA A 141 0.83 -13.24 -2.62
C ALA A 141 1.97 -13.86 -1.80
N PHE A 142 1.76 -15.08 -1.36
CA PHE A 142 2.87 -15.91 -0.89
C PHE A 142 3.68 -16.37 -2.09
N ALA A 143 5.00 -16.31 -1.97
CA ALA A 143 5.94 -16.81 -2.97
C ALA A 143 6.85 -17.88 -2.34
N GLU A 144 7.04 -18.97 -3.05
CA GLU A 144 7.90 -20.08 -2.66
C GLU A 144 8.66 -20.64 -3.88
N PRO A 145 9.82 -21.30 -3.70
CA PRO A 145 10.51 -21.97 -4.80
C PRO A 145 9.64 -23.06 -5.44
N GLN A 146 9.69 -23.19 -6.78
CA GLN A 146 8.96 -24.24 -7.47
C GLN A 146 9.46 -25.64 -7.04
N GLY A 147 8.53 -26.58 -6.88
CA GLY A 147 8.83 -27.98 -6.55
C GLY A 147 8.96 -28.30 -5.06
N GLN A 148 8.78 -27.33 -4.18
CA GLN A 148 8.56 -27.58 -2.75
C GLN A 148 7.09 -27.89 -2.51
N ASN A 149 6.73 -29.16 -2.51
CA ASN A 149 5.37 -29.60 -2.23
C ASN A 149 5.32 -30.21 -0.83
N GLY A 150 4.52 -29.63 0.04
CA GLY A 150 4.29 -30.11 1.40
C GLY A 150 5.28 -29.55 2.43
N GLY A 151 4.83 -29.44 3.67
CA GLY A 151 5.65 -28.99 4.78
C GLY A 151 4.97 -27.89 5.61
N VAL A 152 5.76 -27.21 6.39
CA VAL A 152 5.31 -26.14 7.29
C VAL A 152 4.80 -24.94 6.50
N GLU A 153 5.44 -24.60 5.38
CA GLU A 153 5.10 -23.49 4.49
C GLU A 153 3.69 -23.67 3.92
N GLU A 154 3.38 -24.83 3.34
CA GLU A 154 2.04 -25.11 2.78
C GLU A 154 0.96 -25.03 3.87
N SER A 155 1.26 -25.59 5.05
CA SER A 155 0.35 -25.54 6.19
C SER A 155 0.10 -24.10 6.66
N PHE A 156 1.16 -23.27 6.70
CA PHE A 156 1.07 -21.85 7.03
C PHE A 156 0.25 -21.08 5.99
N ILE A 157 0.54 -21.24 4.70
CA ILE A 157 -0.21 -20.57 3.60
C ILE A 157 -1.68 -20.92 3.71
N ARG A 158 -2.02 -22.20 3.87
CA ARG A 158 -3.40 -22.66 3.99
C ARG A 158 -4.09 -22.02 5.20
N TYR A 159 -3.44 -22.02 6.36
CA TYR A 159 -3.96 -21.40 7.57
C TYR A 159 -4.18 -19.88 7.38
N ALA A 160 -3.20 -19.18 6.83
CA ALA A 160 -3.28 -17.75 6.58
C ALA A 160 -4.42 -17.41 5.61
N CYS A 161 -4.55 -18.15 4.49
CA CYS A 161 -5.61 -17.95 3.52
C CYS A 161 -7.02 -18.23 4.07
N GLN A 162 -7.15 -19.08 5.08
CA GLN A 162 -8.45 -19.38 5.70
C GLN A 162 -8.85 -18.36 6.77
N ASN A 163 -7.90 -17.76 7.48
CA ASN A 163 -8.18 -16.97 8.67
C ASN A 163 -7.98 -15.46 8.49
N TRP A 164 -7.30 -15.00 7.42
CA TRP A 164 -6.88 -13.61 7.28
C TRP A 164 -7.21 -13.02 5.90
N ARG A 165 -8.37 -13.31 5.37
CA ARG A 165 -8.88 -12.70 4.12
C ARG A 165 -9.61 -11.40 4.37
#